data_857f803fa8407bcadfb6062ef485fd08
#
_entry.id   857f803fa8407bcadfb6062ef485fd08
#
_cell.length_a   1.000
_cell.length_b   1.000
_cell.length_c   1.000
_cell.angle_alpha   90.00
_cell.angle_beta   90.00
_cell.angle_gamma   90.00
#
_symmetry.space_group_name_H-M   'P 1'
#
loop_
_entity.id
_entity.type
_entity.pdbx_description
1 polymer ?
#
loop_
_entity_poly.entity_id
_entity_poly.type
_entity_poly.pdbx_seq_one_letter_code
_entity_poly.pdbx_strand_id
1 'polypeptide(L)'
;DLDIYLKEENNEIELNMYLLDICPEYYVLNNQKHINRDFKKITFVNDDYEYSATMLDKNELKYSLSINYGNNLFEGGSGTGKTTIMLSRAIKLARVYPQHRFIVFVSSKKLCNQLKEELEILYKDNNNLEIHTLSSFLFKLAKKFDLIADYRMFKQDYEKYLNNLIKQARNVIKNKNMFKGIFIDEAESFKVEEIEFISEFLYKTKNILDIY
;
A
#
# COMPACT_ATOMS: atom_id res chain seq x y z
N ASP A 1 20.03 -18.62 23.23
CA ASP A 1 20.67 -19.24 22.07
C ASP A 1 20.62 -18.37 20.81
N LEU A 2 19.86 -17.25 20.82
CA LEU A 2 19.88 -16.24 19.76
C LEU A 2 21.23 -15.49 19.71
N ASP A 3 21.89 -15.32 20.86
CA ASP A 3 23.17 -14.61 20.98
C ASP A 3 24.36 -15.35 20.33
N ILE A 4 24.23 -16.63 20.04
CA ILE A 4 25.24 -17.42 19.35
C ILE A 4 25.21 -17.17 17.83
N TYR A 5 24.02 -16.92 17.28
CA TYR A 5 23.84 -16.65 15.85
C TYR A 5 24.29 -15.25 15.41
N LEU A 6 24.36 -14.29 16.32
CA LEU A 6 24.71 -12.91 16.02
C LEU A 6 26.23 -12.64 15.89
N LYS A 7 27.10 -13.65 16.04
CA LYS A 7 28.55 -13.46 16.08
C LYS A 7 29.31 -13.62 14.76
N GLU A 8 28.66 -14.09 13.70
CA GLU A 8 29.29 -14.25 12.39
C GLU A 8 28.54 -13.43 11.33
N GLU A 9 29.23 -12.58 10.58
CA GLU A 9 28.62 -11.67 9.59
C GLU A 9 27.72 -12.37 8.56
N ASN A 10 28.03 -13.61 8.18
CA ASN A 10 27.21 -14.42 7.27
C ASN A 10 25.88 -14.85 7.89
N ASN A 11 25.86 -15.17 9.18
CA ASN A 11 24.65 -15.62 9.88
C ASN A 11 23.62 -14.49 10.06
N GLU A 12 24.09 -13.25 10.09
CA GLU A 12 23.21 -12.09 10.24
C GLU A 12 22.45 -11.75 8.94
N ILE A 13 23.08 -11.96 7.79
CA ILE A 13 22.41 -11.81 6.48
C ILE A 13 21.34 -12.89 6.34
N GLU A 14 21.63 -14.15 6.67
CA GLU A 14 20.65 -15.23 6.62
C GLU A 14 19.49 -15.01 7.59
N LEU A 15 19.78 -14.54 8.81
CA LEU A 15 18.73 -14.20 9.79
C LEU A 15 17.84 -13.08 9.29
N ASN A 16 18.40 -12.01 8.71
CA ASN A 16 17.65 -10.91 8.16
C ASN A 16 16.78 -11.34 6.96
N MET A 17 17.30 -12.19 6.07
CA MET A 17 16.52 -12.78 4.98
C MET A 17 15.35 -13.61 5.51
N TYR A 18 15.58 -14.42 6.53
CA TYR A 18 14.56 -15.22 7.17
C TYR A 18 13.50 -14.34 7.87
N LEU A 19 13.93 -13.29 8.57
CA LEU A 19 13.01 -12.33 9.20
C LEU A 19 12.20 -11.55 8.15
N LEU A 20 12.80 -11.20 7.01
CA LEU A 20 12.08 -10.55 5.92
C LEU A 20 10.99 -11.46 5.34
N ASP A 21 11.24 -12.75 5.20
CA ASP A 21 10.24 -13.72 4.72
C ASP A 21 9.11 -13.93 5.74
N ILE A 22 9.42 -13.94 7.05
CA ILE A 22 8.43 -14.16 8.10
C ILE A 22 7.67 -12.89 8.48
N CYS A 23 8.35 -11.75 8.53
CA CYS A 23 7.82 -10.49 9.04
C CYS A 23 8.14 -9.33 8.09
N PRO A 24 7.71 -9.38 6.82
CA PRO A 24 8.02 -8.35 5.82
C PRO A 24 7.54 -6.96 6.21
N GLU A 25 6.50 -6.85 7.04
CA GLU A 25 6.00 -5.60 7.56
C GLU A 25 6.97 -4.84 8.48
N TYR A 26 8.10 -5.45 8.84
CA TYR A 26 9.14 -4.78 9.64
C TYR A 26 10.23 -4.15 8.78
N TYR A 27 10.14 -4.27 7.46
CA TYR A 27 11.17 -3.82 6.55
C TYR A 27 10.65 -2.77 5.56
N VAL A 28 11.56 -1.90 5.13
CA VAL A 28 11.35 -0.96 4.04
C VAL A 28 12.37 -1.24 2.94
N LEU A 29 11.94 -1.13 1.69
CA LEU A 29 12.82 -1.22 0.54
C LEU A 29 13.29 0.17 0.14
N ASN A 30 14.60 0.30 -0.05
CA ASN A 30 15.23 1.52 -0.51
C ASN A 30 15.90 1.28 -1.85
N ASN A 31 15.62 2.12 -2.83
CA ASN A 31 16.32 2.09 -4.12
C ASN A 31 17.70 2.70 -3.97
N GLN A 32 18.75 1.99 -4.36
CA GLN A 32 20.15 2.27 -3.98
C GLN A 32 20.82 3.47 -4.66
N LYS A 33 20.13 4.38 -5.29
CA LYS A 33 20.84 5.50 -5.94
C LYS A 33 21.66 6.40 -4.98
N HIS A 34 21.39 6.41 -3.66
CA HIS A 34 22.08 7.26 -2.68
C HIS A 34 21.98 6.74 -1.23
N ILE A 35 22.75 5.74 -0.82
CA ILE A 35 22.74 5.35 0.59
C ILE A 35 24.15 5.19 1.16
N ASN A 36 24.41 5.87 2.30
CA ASN A 36 25.59 5.74 3.14
C ASN A 36 25.75 4.32 3.70
N ARG A 37 27.00 3.88 3.86
CA ARG A 37 27.45 2.49 4.04
C ARG A 37 27.21 1.85 5.41
N ASP A 38 26.41 2.41 6.33
CA ASP A 38 26.43 1.99 7.74
C ASP A 38 25.27 1.12 8.21
N PHE A 39 24.41 0.60 7.31
CA PHE A 39 23.33 -0.30 7.71
C PHE A 39 23.47 -1.67 7.05
N LYS A 40 23.27 -2.74 7.83
CA LYS A 40 23.24 -4.12 7.37
C LYS A 40 22.05 -4.29 6.42
N LYS A 41 22.36 -4.51 5.15
CA LYS A 41 21.40 -4.47 4.06
C LYS A 41 21.28 -5.83 3.41
N ILE A 42 20.02 -6.26 3.21
CA ILE A 42 19.74 -7.32 2.25
C ILE A 42 19.55 -6.64 0.90
N THR A 43 20.32 -7.04 -0.09
CA THR A 43 20.26 -6.49 -1.43
C THR A 43 19.47 -7.43 -2.33
N PHE A 44 18.46 -6.91 -3.03
CA PHE A 44 17.72 -7.59 -4.07
C PHE A 44 18.05 -6.96 -5.40
N VAL A 45 18.38 -7.78 -6.41
CA VAL A 45 18.64 -7.32 -7.77
C VAL A 45 17.46 -7.79 -8.64
N ASN A 46 16.74 -6.84 -9.22
CA ASN A 46 15.82 -7.11 -10.31
C ASN A 46 16.43 -6.50 -11.59
N ASP A 47 15.99 -6.92 -12.78
CA ASP A 47 16.62 -6.62 -14.08
C ASP A 47 16.97 -5.14 -14.30
N ASP A 48 16.26 -4.20 -13.66
CA ASP A 48 16.47 -2.75 -13.81
C ASP A 48 16.84 -2.01 -12.50
N TYR A 49 16.73 -2.63 -11.31
CA TYR A 49 16.88 -1.95 -10.02
C TYR A 49 17.52 -2.84 -8.94
N GLU A 50 18.36 -2.22 -8.13
CA GLU A 50 18.88 -2.82 -6.92
C GLU A 50 18.14 -2.23 -5.71
N TYR A 51 17.47 -3.10 -4.94
CA TYR A 51 16.77 -2.73 -3.70
C TYR A 51 17.54 -3.20 -2.49
N SER A 52 17.59 -2.40 -1.46
CA SER A 52 18.07 -2.82 -0.15
C SER A 52 16.92 -2.82 0.86
N ALA A 53 16.72 -3.92 1.56
CA ALA A 53 15.79 -4.00 2.69
C ALA A 53 16.49 -3.53 3.97
N THR A 54 15.87 -2.58 4.67
CA THR A 54 16.30 -2.14 6.00
C THR A 54 15.14 -2.29 6.97
N MET A 55 15.44 -2.61 8.25
CA MET A 55 14.40 -2.70 9.26
C MET A 55 13.86 -1.30 9.60
N LEU A 56 12.56 -1.19 9.81
CA LEU A 56 11.90 0.02 10.28
C LEU A 56 12.47 0.46 11.62
N ASP A 57 12.53 1.76 11.86
CA ASP A 57 12.92 2.29 13.15
C ASP A 57 11.83 2.03 14.23
N LYS A 58 12.16 2.29 15.49
CA LYS A 58 11.28 2.03 16.62
C LYS A 58 9.96 2.82 16.56
N ASN A 59 9.98 4.03 16.01
CA ASN A 59 8.79 4.89 15.91
C ASN A 59 7.92 4.41 14.73
N GLU A 60 8.52 4.13 13.58
CA GLU A 60 7.84 3.57 12.42
C GLU A 60 7.15 2.25 12.78
N LEU A 61 7.85 1.34 13.48
CA LEU A 61 7.28 0.07 13.97
C LEU A 61 6.07 0.30 14.88
N LYS A 62 6.14 1.25 15.80
CA LYS A 62 5.03 1.55 16.70
C LYS A 62 3.74 1.87 15.95
N TYR A 63 3.83 2.69 14.90
CA TYR A 63 2.67 3.06 14.10
C TYR A 63 2.25 1.95 13.13
N SER A 64 3.20 1.24 12.52
CA SER A 64 2.93 0.15 11.58
C SER A 64 2.21 -1.02 12.24
N LEU A 65 2.59 -1.37 13.47
CA LEU A 65 2.08 -2.56 14.15
C LEU A 65 0.77 -2.34 14.92
N SER A 66 0.34 -1.09 15.12
CA SER A 66 -0.91 -0.82 15.81
C SER A 66 -2.13 -1.26 14.98
N ILE A 67 -3.11 -1.92 15.61
CA ILE A 67 -4.36 -2.31 14.96
C ILE A 67 -5.48 -1.45 15.56
N ASN A 68 -5.82 -0.37 14.87
CA ASN A 68 -6.91 0.53 15.29
C ASN A 68 -8.02 0.45 14.24
N TYR A 69 -9.22 0.07 14.69
CA TYR A 69 -10.42 0.11 13.83
C TYR A 69 -10.97 1.52 13.72
N GLY A 70 -11.66 1.79 12.61
CA GLY A 70 -12.24 3.09 12.31
C GLY A 70 -11.31 3.95 11.46
N ASN A 71 -11.51 5.25 11.52
CA ASN A 71 -10.78 6.23 10.74
C ASN A 71 -9.54 6.68 11.53
N ASN A 72 -8.37 6.55 10.93
CA ASN A 72 -7.10 6.98 11.51
C ASN A 72 -6.47 8.02 10.57
N LEU A 73 -5.95 9.11 11.13
CA LEU A 73 -5.21 10.14 10.41
C LEU A 73 -3.75 10.11 10.85
N PHE A 74 -2.84 10.02 9.89
CA PHE A 74 -1.40 10.03 10.10
C PHE A 74 -0.80 11.32 9.54
N GLU A 75 -0.53 12.27 10.40
CA GLU A 75 0.05 13.56 10.02
C GLU A 75 1.58 13.54 10.16
N GLY A 76 2.26 14.18 9.22
CA GLY A 76 3.72 14.32 9.26
C GLY A 76 4.23 15.09 8.04
N GLY A 77 5.38 15.72 8.18
CA GLY A 77 6.04 16.42 7.08
C GLY A 77 6.47 15.50 5.93
N SER A 78 6.98 16.09 4.86
CA SER A 78 7.58 15.32 3.77
C SER A 78 8.82 14.56 4.28
N GLY A 79 8.99 13.32 3.83
CA GLY A 79 10.14 12.47 4.22
C GLY A 79 10.09 11.87 5.61
N THR A 80 8.97 11.95 6.34
CA THR A 80 8.80 11.35 7.68
C THR A 80 8.41 9.87 7.67
N GLY A 81 8.51 9.18 6.52
CA GLY A 81 8.21 7.76 6.43
C GLY A 81 6.72 7.40 6.34
N LYS A 82 5.80 8.36 6.08
CA LYS A 82 4.35 8.07 5.99
C LYS A 82 4.02 6.94 5.04
N THR A 83 4.50 6.99 3.80
CA THR A 83 4.28 5.95 2.78
C THR A 83 4.84 4.59 3.22
N THR A 84 6.00 4.58 3.87
CA THR A 84 6.64 3.39 4.45
C THR A 84 5.78 2.77 5.54
N ILE A 85 5.34 3.58 6.51
CA ILE A 85 4.44 3.16 7.59
C ILE A 85 3.13 2.62 7.01
N MET A 86 2.57 3.28 6.01
CA MET A 86 1.35 2.86 5.33
C MET A 86 1.51 1.47 4.69
N LEU A 87 2.55 1.27 3.89
CA LEU A 87 2.78 0.00 3.21
C LEU A 87 3.01 -1.14 4.22
N SER A 88 3.87 -0.93 5.21
CA SER A 88 4.14 -1.86 6.29
C SER A 88 2.84 -2.24 7.03
N ARG A 89 2.04 -1.25 7.40
CA ARG A 89 0.76 -1.44 8.08
C ARG A 89 -0.25 -2.20 7.23
N ALA A 90 -0.32 -1.90 5.92
CA ALA A 90 -1.19 -2.60 4.98
C ALA A 90 -0.80 -4.09 4.85
N ILE A 91 0.50 -4.39 4.73
CA ILE A 91 1.04 -5.75 4.70
C ILE A 91 0.71 -6.48 6.01
N LYS A 92 0.97 -5.86 7.16
CA LYS A 92 0.64 -6.43 8.47
C LYS A 92 -0.82 -6.84 8.57
N LEU A 93 -1.73 -5.93 8.22
CA LEU A 93 -3.16 -6.17 8.32
C LEU A 93 -3.63 -7.22 7.32
N ALA A 94 -3.08 -7.24 6.10
CA ALA A 94 -3.37 -8.27 5.11
C ALA A 94 -2.96 -9.66 5.59
N ARG A 95 -1.81 -9.79 6.28
CA ARG A 95 -1.33 -11.04 6.87
C ARG A 95 -2.15 -11.47 8.08
N VAL A 96 -2.52 -10.54 8.95
CA VAL A 96 -3.35 -10.85 10.14
C VAL A 96 -4.77 -11.27 9.75
N TYR A 97 -5.27 -10.76 8.63
CA TYR A 97 -6.63 -11.03 8.16
C TYR A 97 -6.64 -11.60 6.72
N PRO A 98 -6.10 -12.79 6.47
CA PRO A 98 -5.90 -13.34 5.12
C PRO A 98 -7.20 -13.57 4.35
N GLN A 99 -8.34 -13.70 5.04
CA GLN A 99 -9.67 -13.88 4.43
C GLN A 99 -10.33 -12.56 4.02
N HIS A 100 -9.70 -11.43 4.31
CA HIS A 100 -10.23 -10.11 4.00
C HIS A 100 -9.36 -9.38 2.98
N ARG A 101 -9.97 -8.51 2.21
CA ARG A 101 -9.28 -7.71 1.20
C ARG A 101 -8.94 -6.32 1.72
N PHE A 102 -7.78 -5.84 1.29
CA PHE A 102 -7.23 -4.53 1.59
C PHE A 102 -6.84 -3.82 0.31
N ILE A 103 -6.87 -2.50 0.32
CA ILE A 103 -6.50 -1.69 -0.83
C ILE A 103 -5.77 -0.43 -0.40
N VAL A 104 -4.71 -0.09 -1.14
CA VAL A 104 -3.97 1.16 -1.02
C VAL A 104 -4.30 2.04 -2.21
N PHE A 105 -4.64 3.30 -1.95
CA PHE A 105 -4.79 4.33 -2.96
C PHE A 105 -3.64 5.31 -2.90
N VAL A 106 -3.07 5.62 -4.07
CA VAL A 106 -1.99 6.59 -4.23
C VAL A 106 -2.34 7.58 -5.32
N SER A 107 -1.79 8.79 -5.23
CA SER A 107 -2.08 9.88 -6.16
C SER A 107 -1.49 9.65 -7.55
N SER A 108 -0.27 9.09 -7.66
CA SER A 108 0.46 8.99 -8.91
C SER A 108 0.65 7.55 -9.41
N LYS A 109 0.63 7.40 -10.76
CA LYS A 109 0.90 6.11 -11.41
C LYS A 109 2.32 5.60 -11.15
N LYS A 110 3.30 6.53 -11.06
CA LYS A 110 4.70 6.19 -10.80
C LYS A 110 4.83 5.55 -9.41
N LEU A 111 4.29 6.20 -8.38
CA LEU A 111 4.29 5.66 -7.01
C LEU A 111 3.51 4.35 -6.93
N CYS A 112 2.37 4.25 -7.62
CA CYS A 112 1.59 3.02 -7.67
C CYS A 112 2.42 1.83 -8.20
N ASN A 113 3.18 2.02 -9.27
CA ASN A 113 4.03 0.98 -9.84
C ASN A 113 5.18 0.62 -8.89
N GLN A 114 5.86 1.62 -8.34
CA GLN A 114 6.93 1.43 -7.36
C GLN A 114 6.44 0.61 -6.16
N LEU A 115 5.32 0.99 -5.54
CA LEU A 115 4.80 0.28 -4.37
C LEU A 115 4.32 -1.14 -4.72
N LYS A 116 3.89 -1.41 -5.96
CA LYS A 116 3.58 -2.77 -6.41
C LYS A 116 4.83 -3.63 -6.49
N GLU A 117 5.91 -3.10 -7.05
CA GLU A 117 7.21 -3.80 -7.10
C GLU A 117 7.72 -4.09 -5.68
N GLU A 118 7.65 -3.11 -4.78
CA GLU A 118 8.00 -3.30 -3.37
C GLU A 118 7.11 -4.36 -2.69
N LEU A 119 5.80 -4.35 -2.96
CA LEU A 119 4.86 -5.33 -2.42
C LEU A 119 5.18 -6.74 -2.92
N GLU A 120 5.52 -6.93 -4.19
CA GLU A 120 5.91 -8.22 -4.77
C GLU A 120 7.15 -8.80 -4.10
N ILE A 121 8.09 -7.95 -3.68
CA ILE A 121 9.30 -8.37 -2.97
C ILE A 121 8.99 -8.69 -1.50
N LEU A 122 8.27 -7.79 -0.81
CA LEU A 122 7.99 -7.89 0.62
C LEU A 122 6.92 -8.92 0.95
N TYR A 123 5.95 -9.12 0.08
CA TYR A 123 4.78 -9.98 0.32
C TYR A 123 4.47 -10.84 -0.90
N LYS A 124 5.36 -11.81 -1.18
CA LYS A 124 5.33 -12.67 -2.39
C LYS A 124 4.02 -13.43 -2.57
N ASP A 125 3.43 -13.94 -1.50
CA ASP A 125 2.16 -14.70 -1.53
C ASP A 125 0.93 -13.80 -1.42
N ASN A 126 1.06 -12.53 -1.79
CA ASN A 126 -0.02 -11.57 -1.70
C ASN A 126 -1.17 -11.92 -2.65
N ASN A 127 -2.33 -12.16 -2.08
CA ASN A 127 -3.59 -12.37 -2.80
C ASN A 127 -4.74 -11.48 -2.32
N ASN A 128 -4.51 -10.67 -1.27
CA ASN A 128 -5.56 -9.93 -0.59
C ASN A 128 -5.26 -8.43 -0.35
N LEU A 129 -4.10 -7.92 -0.79
CA LEU A 129 -3.74 -6.51 -0.75
C LEU A 129 -3.50 -5.99 -2.17
N GLU A 130 -4.18 -4.91 -2.54
CA GLU A 130 -4.11 -4.30 -3.86
C GLU A 130 -3.62 -2.85 -3.75
N ILE A 131 -2.87 -2.37 -4.76
CA ILE A 131 -2.43 -0.97 -4.84
C ILE A 131 -2.95 -0.37 -6.14
N HIS A 132 -3.61 0.78 -6.05
CA HIS A 132 -4.25 1.45 -7.18
C HIS A 132 -4.15 2.97 -7.10
N THR A 133 -4.17 3.62 -8.26
CA THR A 133 -4.67 5.01 -8.34
C THR A 133 -6.19 4.97 -8.43
N LEU A 134 -6.89 6.07 -8.09
CA LEU A 134 -8.35 6.14 -8.23
C LEU A 134 -8.80 5.80 -9.65
N SER A 135 -8.12 6.35 -10.66
CA SER A 135 -8.45 6.06 -12.06
C SER A 135 -8.29 4.59 -12.41
N SER A 136 -7.20 3.93 -11.98
CA SER A 136 -6.99 2.51 -12.27
C SER A 136 -8.02 1.62 -11.56
N PHE A 137 -8.45 2.01 -10.37
CA PHE A 137 -9.53 1.33 -9.66
C PHE A 137 -10.89 1.50 -10.37
N LEU A 138 -11.20 2.72 -10.81
CA LEU A 138 -12.42 2.99 -11.59
C LEU A 138 -12.44 2.20 -12.90
N PHE A 139 -11.31 2.08 -13.60
CA PHE A 139 -11.21 1.22 -14.78
C PHE A 139 -11.46 -0.26 -14.47
N LYS A 140 -10.92 -0.74 -13.35
CA LYS A 140 -11.19 -2.10 -12.86
C LYS A 140 -12.67 -2.31 -12.58
N LEU A 141 -13.33 -1.34 -11.94
CA LEU A 141 -14.77 -1.38 -11.70
C LEU A 141 -15.57 -1.30 -13.02
N ALA A 142 -15.17 -0.42 -13.93
CA ALA A 142 -15.83 -0.27 -15.23
C ALA A 142 -15.81 -1.61 -16.00
N LYS A 143 -14.66 -2.28 -16.02
CA LYS A 143 -14.54 -3.60 -16.66
C LYS A 143 -15.34 -4.70 -15.96
N LYS A 144 -15.42 -4.65 -14.63
CA LYS A 144 -16.11 -5.68 -13.84
C LYS A 144 -17.63 -5.55 -13.88
N PHE A 145 -18.14 -4.32 -13.98
CA PHE A 145 -19.55 -3.99 -13.89
C PHE A 145 -20.13 -3.37 -15.18
N ASP A 146 -19.40 -3.52 -16.30
CA ASP A 146 -19.79 -3.03 -17.63
C ASP A 146 -20.20 -1.54 -17.64
N LEU A 147 -19.45 -0.70 -16.90
CA LEU A 147 -19.69 0.74 -16.89
C LEU A 147 -19.25 1.35 -18.22
N ILE A 148 -19.98 2.38 -18.67
CA ILE A 148 -19.70 3.06 -19.93
C ILE A 148 -18.51 3.99 -19.76
N ALA A 149 -17.35 3.59 -20.31
CA ALA A 149 -16.13 4.39 -20.33
C ALA A 149 -16.04 5.19 -21.64
N ASP A 150 -16.41 6.48 -21.61
CA ASP A 150 -16.30 7.34 -22.79
C ASP A 150 -14.88 7.86 -22.95
N TYR A 151 -14.10 7.22 -23.83
CA TYR A 151 -12.72 7.62 -24.15
C TYR A 151 -12.59 9.00 -24.81
N ARG A 152 -13.64 9.55 -25.43
CA ARG A 152 -13.62 10.91 -25.97
C ARG A 152 -13.62 11.89 -24.80
N MET A 153 -14.47 11.67 -23.81
CA MET A 153 -14.52 12.46 -22.58
C MET A 153 -13.20 12.37 -21.81
N PHE A 154 -12.58 11.19 -21.73
CA PHE A 154 -11.26 11.01 -21.11
C PHE A 154 -10.19 11.93 -21.70
N LYS A 155 -10.18 12.15 -23.04
CA LYS A 155 -9.22 13.02 -23.71
C LYS A 155 -9.53 14.51 -23.61
N GLN A 156 -10.81 14.86 -23.47
CA GLN A 156 -11.28 16.25 -23.47
C GLN A 156 -11.34 16.85 -22.07
N ASP A 157 -11.85 16.07 -21.11
CA ASP A 157 -12.07 16.51 -19.74
C ASP A 157 -11.97 15.28 -18.81
N TYR A 158 -10.76 15.07 -18.32
CA TYR A 158 -10.44 13.94 -17.46
C TYR A 158 -11.23 13.94 -16.14
N GLU A 159 -11.42 15.10 -15.54
CA GLU A 159 -12.17 15.24 -14.30
C GLU A 159 -13.65 14.87 -14.48
N LYS A 160 -14.27 15.39 -15.52
CA LYS A 160 -15.65 15.06 -15.87
C LYS A 160 -15.82 13.58 -16.18
N TYR A 161 -14.82 12.99 -16.83
CA TYR A 161 -14.78 11.56 -17.11
C TYR A 161 -14.76 10.72 -15.80
N LEU A 162 -13.87 11.03 -14.84
CA LEU A 162 -13.82 10.34 -13.55
C LEU A 162 -15.15 10.49 -12.78
N ASN A 163 -15.68 11.71 -12.71
CA ASN A 163 -16.95 11.99 -12.03
C ASN A 163 -18.12 11.21 -12.65
N ASN A 164 -18.12 11.03 -13.97
CA ASN A 164 -19.13 10.21 -14.64
C ASN A 164 -19.00 8.74 -14.25
N LEU A 165 -17.80 8.18 -14.24
CA LEU A 165 -17.56 6.80 -13.80
C LEU A 165 -17.94 6.59 -12.32
N ILE A 166 -17.63 7.53 -11.44
CA ILE A 166 -18.03 7.50 -10.03
C ILE A 166 -19.57 7.44 -9.91
N LYS A 167 -20.29 8.29 -10.64
CA LYS A 167 -21.75 8.29 -10.65
C LYS A 167 -22.32 6.96 -11.13
N GLN A 168 -21.80 6.42 -12.24
CA GLN A 168 -22.22 5.12 -12.75
C GLN A 168 -21.95 3.99 -11.73
N ALA A 169 -20.74 3.98 -11.13
CA ALA A 169 -20.36 3.00 -10.12
C ALA A 169 -21.29 3.05 -8.91
N ARG A 170 -21.64 4.25 -8.43
CA ARG A 170 -22.60 4.42 -7.32
C ARG A 170 -23.97 3.83 -7.63
N ASN A 171 -24.44 3.96 -8.87
CA ASN A 171 -25.75 3.48 -9.29
C ASN A 171 -25.81 1.96 -9.51
N VAL A 172 -24.75 1.39 -10.07
CA VAL A 172 -24.69 -0.03 -10.50
C VAL A 172 -24.24 -0.94 -9.36
N ILE A 173 -23.27 -0.51 -8.57
CA ILE A 173 -22.67 -1.36 -7.53
C ILE A 173 -23.48 -1.27 -6.26
N LYS A 174 -24.39 -2.24 -6.06
CA LYS A 174 -25.26 -2.32 -4.88
C LYS A 174 -24.55 -2.77 -3.62
N ASN A 175 -23.65 -3.76 -3.74
CA ASN A 175 -22.88 -4.26 -2.61
C ASN A 175 -21.44 -3.74 -2.72
N LYS A 176 -21.13 -2.74 -1.92
CA LYS A 176 -19.82 -2.07 -1.88
C LYS A 176 -18.90 -2.58 -0.76
N ASN A 177 -19.37 -3.50 0.08
CA ASN A 177 -18.56 -4.11 1.13
C ASN A 177 -17.46 -4.99 0.53
N MET A 178 -16.37 -4.41 0.06
CA MET A 178 -15.30 -5.10 -0.64
C MET A 178 -14.01 -5.20 0.17
N PHE A 179 -13.73 -4.20 1.01
CA PHE A 179 -12.47 -4.09 1.72
C PHE A 179 -12.66 -3.96 3.22
N LYS A 180 -11.83 -4.67 3.98
CA LYS A 180 -11.72 -4.52 5.43
C LYS A 180 -10.90 -3.29 5.79
N GLY A 181 -9.89 -2.97 4.99
CA GLY A 181 -9.05 -1.79 5.15
C GLY A 181 -8.79 -1.07 3.84
N ILE A 182 -8.82 0.25 3.92
CA ILE A 182 -8.45 1.19 2.86
C ILE A 182 -7.38 2.13 3.41
N PHE A 183 -6.31 2.31 2.65
CA PHE A 183 -5.19 3.20 2.96
C PHE A 183 -5.08 4.22 1.84
N ILE A 184 -4.96 5.50 2.18
CA ILE A 184 -4.87 6.59 1.21
C ILE A 184 -3.60 7.38 1.49
N ASP A 185 -2.63 7.31 0.57
CA ASP A 185 -1.38 8.08 0.63
C ASP A 185 -1.54 9.43 -0.07
N GLU A 186 -0.87 10.45 0.45
CA GLU A 186 -0.98 11.84 -0.05
C GLU A 186 -2.45 12.27 -0.21
N ALA A 187 -3.25 12.08 0.85
CA ALA A 187 -4.70 12.31 0.81
C ALA A 187 -5.09 13.72 0.38
N GLU A 188 -4.22 14.70 0.56
CA GLU A 188 -4.38 16.08 0.06
C GLU A 188 -4.46 16.18 -1.46
N SER A 189 -4.01 15.14 -2.17
CA SER A 189 -4.12 15.04 -3.63
C SER A 189 -5.49 14.56 -4.12
N PHE A 190 -6.35 14.10 -3.20
CA PHE A 190 -7.69 13.60 -3.52
C PHE A 190 -8.75 14.65 -3.16
N LYS A 191 -9.83 14.70 -3.96
CA LYS A 191 -11.01 15.50 -3.61
C LYS A 191 -11.81 14.79 -2.51
N VAL A 192 -12.54 15.56 -1.72
CA VAL A 192 -13.39 15.02 -0.65
C VAL A 192 -14.38 13.99 -1.20
N GLU A 193 -15.01 14.27 -2.34
CA GLU A 193 -15.97 13.38 -2.99
C GLU A 193 -15.35 12.07 -3.48
N GLU A 194 -14.04 12.09 -3.80
CA GLU A 194 -13.28 10.90 -4.18
C GLU A 194 -12.98 10.02 -2.97
N ILE A 195 -12.58 10.62 -1.84
CA ILE A 195 -12.36 9.91 -0.57
C ILE A 195 -13.68 9.32 -0.07
N GLU A 196 -14.77 10.07 -0.13
CA GLU A 196 -16.11 9.58 0.21
C GLU A 196 -16.49 8.37 -0.65
N PHE A 197 -16.30 8.46 -1.98
CA PHE A 197 -16.56 7.35 -2.89
C PHE A 197 -15.72 6.12 -2.57
N ILE A 198 -14.42 6.28 -2.34
CA ILE A 198 -13.52 5.20 -1.95
C ILE A 198 -14.01 4.54 -0.66
N SER A 199 -14.39 5.34 0.33
CA SER A 199 -14.84 4.87 1.65
C SER A 199 -16.13 4.04 1.59
N GLU A 200 -16.97 4.24 0.57
CA GLU A 200 -18.17 3.43 0.37
C GLU A 200 -17.88 1.93 0.15
N PHE A 201 -16.65 1.56 -0.18
CA PHE A 201 -16.23 0.17 -0.39
C PHE A 201 -15.75 -0.53 0.88
N LEU A 202 -15.67 0.16 2.01
CA LEU A 202 -15.35 -0.43 3.31
C LEU A 202 -16.47 -1.33 3.83
N TYR A 203 -16.09 -2.32 4.63
CA TYR A 203 -17.04 -3.07 5.43
C TYR A 203 -17.77 -2.14 6.41
N LYS A 204 -19.02 -2.47 6.74
CA LYS A 204 -19.85 -1.65 7.65
C LYS A 204 -19.32 -1.66 9.10
N THR A 205 -18.64 -2.74 9.51
CA THR A 205 -18.16 -2.92 10.88
C THR A 205 -16.73 -3.41 10.91
N LYS A 206 -15.99 -3.04 11.96
CA LYS A 206 -14.59 -3.44 12.16
C LYS A 206 -13.72 -3.20 10.91
N ASN A 207 -13.95 -2.08 10.27
CA ASN A 207 -13.17 -1.60 9.14
C ASN A 207 -11.99 -0.72 9.60
N ILE A 208 -11.11 -0.42 8.68
CA ILE A 208 -9.96 0.46 8.87
C ILE A 208 -9.92 1.41 7.68
N LEU A 209 -9.93 2.71 7.94
CA LEU A 209 -9.65 3.75 6.97
C LEU A 209 -8.45 4.54 7.48
N ASP A 210 -7.30 4.35 6.88
CA ASP A 210 -6.08 5.05 7.22
C ASP A 210 -5.77 6.11 6.16
N ILE A 211 -5.58 7.34 6.59
CA ILE A 211 -5.35 8.52 5.76
C ILE A 211 -3.97 9.09 6.13
N TYR A 212 -3.09 9.23 5.15
CA TYR A 212 -1.70 9.68 5.27
C TYR A 212 -1.44 10.96 4.51
#